data_3fee8a7b4e7af4b6a9ca509d3801ec88
#
_entry.id   3fee8a7b4e7af4b6a9ca509d3801ec88
#
_cell.length_a   1.000
_cell.length_b   1.000
_cell.length_c   1.000
_cell.angle_alpha   90.00
_cell.angle_beta   90.00
_cell.angle_gamma   90.00
#
_symmetry.space_group_name_H-M   'P 1'
#
loop_
_entity.id
_entity.type
_entity.pdbx_description
1 polymer ?
#
loop_
_entity_poly.entity_id
_entity_poly.type
_entity_poly.pdbx_seq_one_letter_code
_entity_poly.pdbx_strand_id
1 'polypeptide(L)'
;MFSSVKSKVIHVEPVIYDLVLEPFKVHILGCGSALPTLKHSASAQIIEMRGKCFMMDCGEGAQMQFRRTHVHFAKINAIFISHLHGDHCFGLLGLLSTLGMLGRTAKLKVYAPESYGDLFKRQIDFFMQGMEYEIEFVPVDTEKAQVVYEDHSVTVETIPLQHRVPCCGYIFREKPTLPHIRRDMIDYYEIPVSQINNIKNGADWTTKEGDVIPNARLVMPAVSPRSYAYCSDTRFVPGLAEKVKRSEEHTSELQSP
;
A
#
# COMPACT_ATOMS: atom_id res chain seq x y z
N MET A 1 -35.12 -20.86 54.47
CA MET A 1 -33.72 -20.49 54.36
C MET A 1 -33.41 -20.18 52.91
N PHE A 2 -33.40 -18.90 52.55
CA PHE A 2 -33.01 -18.47 51.21
C PHE A 2 -31.51 -18.16 51.18
N SER A 3 -30.74 -18.97 50.49
CA SER A 3 -29.31 -18.73 50.28
C SER A 3 -29.13 -17.61 49.26
N SER A 4 -28.56 -16.48 49.70
CA SER A 4 -28.20 -15.35 48.87
C SER A 4 -26.98 -15.70 48.04
N VAL A 5 -27.19 -15.84 46.72
CA VAL A 5 -26.08 -15.91 45.74
C VAL A 5 -25.50 -14.50 45.59
N LYS A 6 -24.34 -14.25 46.19
CA LYS A 6 -23.57 -13.02 45.98
C LYS A 6 -22.96 -13.05 44.58
N SER A 7 -23.50 -12.25 43.66
CA SER A 7 -22.83 -11.97 42.37
C SER A 7 -21.49 -11.27 42.62
N LYS A 8 -20.41 -11.94 42.34
CA LYS A 8 -19.08 -11.34 42.30
C LYS A 8 -18.94 -10.48 41.05
N VAL A 9 -19.02 -9.17 41.20
CA VAL A 9 -18.62 -8.25 40.11
C VAL A 9 -17.10 -8.30 40.05
N ILE A 10 -16.57 -8.92 39.01
CA ILE A 10 -15.13 -8.90 38.73
C ILE A 10 -14.87 -7.59 37.97
N HIS A 11 -14.23 -6.63 38.62
CA HIS A 11 -13.65 -5.47 37.96
C HIS A 11 -12.43 -5.97 37.16
N VAL A 12 -12.59 -6.10 35.86
CA VAL A 12 -11.47 -6.28 34.95
C VAL A 12 -11.02 -4.89 34.51
N GLU A 13 -9.83 -4.47 34.96
CA GLU A 13 -9.21 -3.27 34.40
C GLU A 13 -9.02 -3.45 32.89
N PRO A 14 -9.29 -2.41 32.07
CA PRO A 14 -9.07 -2.51 30.63
C PRO A 14 -7.58 -2.67 30.37
N VAL A 15 -7.15 -3.88 30.01
CA VAL A 15 -5.81 -4.08 29.47
C VAL A 15 -5.77 -3.38 28.11
N ILE A 16 -5.06 -2.27 28.06
CA ILE A 16 -4.79 -1.55 26.81
C ILE A 16 -3.82 -2.42 26.01
N TYR A 17 -4.35 -3.21 25.09
CA TYR A 17 -3.51 -3.86 24.08
C TYR A 17 -3.11 -2.79 23.07
N ASP A 18 -1.84 -2.41 23.09
CA ASP A 18 -1.24 -1.69 21.97
C ASP A 18 -1.34 -2.58 20.71
N LEU A 19 -2.36 -2.36 19.91
CA LEU A 19 -2.40 -2.89 18.55
C LEU A 19 -1.21 -2.27 17.82
N VAL A 20 -0.13 -3.04 17.69
CA VAL A 20 0.98 -2.66 16.82
C VAL A 20 0.46 -2.69 15.40
N LEU A 21 -0.11 -1.56 14.97
CA LEU A 21 -0.52 -1.37 13.59
C LEU A 21 0.72 -1.44 12.71
N GLU A 22 0.68 -2.29 11.70
CA GLU A 22 1.70 -2.24 10.66
C GLU A 22 1.79 -0.81 10.11
N PRO A 23 3.00 -0.28 9.96
CA PRO A 23 3.17 1.10 9.52
C PRO A 23 2.58 1.29 8.12
N PHE A 24 1.85 2.39 7.97
CA PHE A 24 1.50 2.93 6.67
C PHE A 24 2.25 4.26 6.53
N LYS A 25 3.26 4.28 5.65
CA LYS A 25 4.16 5.43 5.50
C LYS A 25 4.27 5.82 4.03
N VAL A 26 4.30 7.11 3.80
CA VAL A 26 4.64 7.69 2.50
C VAL A 26 5.92 8.51 2.66
N HIS A 27 6.95 8.13 1.92
CA HIS A 27 8.22 8.85 1.86
C HIS A 27 8.24 9.65 0.57
N ILE A 28 8.18 10.97 0.69
CA ILE A 28 8.33 11.87 -0.46
C ILE A 28 9.81 11.99 -0.79
N LEU A 29 10.23 11.41 -1.90
CA LEU A 29 11.61 11.47 -2.40
C LEU A 29 11.85 12.73 -3.22
N GLY A 30 10.82 13.19 -3.91
CA GLY A 30 10.80 14.39 -4.71
C GLY A 30 9.38 14.77 -5.11
N CYS A 31 9.15 16.07 -5.25
CA CYS A 31 7.87 16.66 -5.68
C CYS A 31 8.12 17.89 -6.58
N GLY A 32 9.30 18.01 -7.19
CA GLY A 32 9.60 19.06 -8.14
C GLY A 32 9.06 18.73 -9.51
N SER A 33 8.43 19.71 -10.18
CA SER A 33 7.90 19.58 -11.52
C SER A 33 8.87 20.08 -12.58
N ALA A 34 8.88 19.45 -13.73
CA ALA A 34 9.56 19.75 -14.97
C ALA A 34 11.08 19.99 -14.84
N LEU A 35 11.52 21.01 -14.13
CA LEU A 35 12.93 21.40 -14.08
C LEU A 35 13.57 20.97 -12.77
N PRO A 36 14.58 20.08 -12.78
CA PRO A 36 15.28 19.69 -11.57
C PRO A 36 16.04 20.89 -10.99
N THR A 37 15.99 21.05 -9.67
CA THR A 37 16.71 22.09 -8.96
C THR A 37 17.58 21.47 -7.86
N LEU A 38 18.54 22.23 -7.33
CA LEU A 38 19.38 21.75 -6.23
C LEU A 38 18.59 21.51 -4.92
N LYS A 39 17.40 22.11 -4.79
CA LYS A 39 16.57 22.01 -3.58
C LYS A 39 15.41 21.04 -3.71
N HIS A 40 14.93 20.80 -4.92
CA HIS A 40 13.76 19.98 -5.20
C HIS A 40 14.11 18.89 -6.22
N SER A 41 13.98 17.65 -5.81
CA SER A 41 14.15 16.48 -6.68
C SER A 41 12.88 16.24 -7.49
N ALA A 42 13.03 15.63 -8.65
CA ALA A 42 11.93 15.22 -9.52
C ALA A 42 10.98 14.22 -8.81
N SER A 43 9.76 14.09 -9.31
CA SER A 43 8.68 13.32 -8.70
C SER A 43 9.05 11.88 -8.43
N ALA A 44 8.99 11.48 -7.16
CA ALA A 44 9.13 10.09 -6.73
C ALA A 44 8.66 9.93 -5.29
N GLN A 45 7.99 8.81 -4.99
CA GLN A 45 7.54 8.49 -3.63
C GLN A 45 7.73 7.00 -3.34
N ILE A 46 7.89 6.66 -2.07
CA ILE A 46 7.84 5.28 -1.58
C ILE A 46 6.65 5.14 -0.63
N ILE A 47 5.83 4.14 -0.88
CA ILE A 47 4.65 3.83 -0.09
C ILE A 47 4.89 2.51 0.62
N GLU A 48 4.97 2.54 1.95
CA GLU A 48 5.05 1.34 2.78
C GLU A 48 3.68 1.06 3.40
N MET A 49 3.09 -0.08 3.08
CA MET A 49 1.81 -0.53 3.63
C MET A 49 1.74 -2.06 3.68
N ARG A 50 1.16 -2.61 4.75
CA ARG A 50 0.96 -4.06 4.92
C ARG A 50 2.24 -4.88 4.66
N GLY A 51 3.39 -4.40 5.16
CA GLY A 51 4.69 -5.04 4.96
C GLY A 51 5.23 -4.98 3.53
N LYS A 52 4.57 -4.26 2.63
CA LYS A 52 4.97 -4.06 1.23
C LYS A 52 5.53 -2.67 1.01
N CYS A 53 6.34 -2.55 -0.04
CA CYS A 53 6.95 -1.32 -0.46
C CYS A 53 6.67 -1.09 -1.94
N PHE A 54 6.02 0.00 -2.28
CA PHE A 54 5.72 0.39 -3.65
C PHE A 54 6.43 1.70 -3.97
N MET A 55 6.89 1.82 -5.21
CA MET A 55 7.42 3.09 -5.70
C MET A 55 6.40 3.73 -6.64
N MET A 56 6.12 5.01 -6.43
CA MET A 56 5.24 5.83 -7.25
C MET A 56 6.06 6.89 -7.93
N ASP A 57 6.10 6.86 -9.26
CA ASP A 57 6.99 7.61 -10.12
C ASP A 57 8.49 7.41 -9.79
N CYS A 58 9.34 7.72 -10.72
CA CYS A 58 10.78 7.57 -10.60
C CYS A 58 11.49 8.62 -11.47
N GLY A 59 11.36 9.88 -11.08
CA GLY A 59 12.05 10.98 -11.74
C GLY A 59 13.58 10.92 -11.57
N GLU A 60 14.28 11.78 -12.28
CA GLU A 60 15.73 11.82 -12.24
C GLU A 60 16.26 12.01 -10.80
N GLY A 61 17.26 11.22 -10.43
CA GLY A 61 17.85 11.26 -9.08
C GLY A 61 17.04 10.56 -7.99
N ALA A 62 15.86 10.00 -8.28
CA ALA A 62 15.01 9.31 -7.29
C ALA A 62 15.77 8.22 -6.52
N GLN A 63 16.64 7.44 -7.18
CA GLN A 63 17.48 6.44 -6.52
C GLN A 63 18.40 7.04 -5.45
N MET A 64 18.94 8.25 -5.65
CA MET A 64 19.80 8.92 -4.66
C MET A 64 18.97 9.40 -3.46
N GLN A 65 17.77 9.89 -3.69
CA GLN A 65 16.84 10.26 -2.61
C GLN A 65 16.37 9.01 -1.84
N PHE A 66 16.11 7.92 -2.54
CA PHE A 66 15.75 6.66 -1.91
C PHE A 66 16.84 6.16 -0.95
N ARG A 67 18.12 6.28 -1.33
CA ARG A 67 19.25 5.93 -0.45
C ARG A 67 19.30 6.74 0.86
N ARG A 68 18.68 7.90 0.91
CA ARG A 68 18.58 8.73 2.12
C ARG A 68 17.47 8.27 3.07
N THR A 69 16.57 7.42 2.60
CA THR A 69 15.57 6.77 3.46
C THR A 69 16.21 5.57 4.16
N HIS A 70 15.57 5.07 5.20
CA HIS A 70 15.98 3.82 5.84
C HIS A 70 15.30 2.59 5.22
N VAL A 71 14.60 2.77 4.09
CA VAL A 71 13.94 1.68 3.38
C VAL A 71 14.95 0.94 2.50
N HIS A 72 15.00 -0.38 2.63
CA HIS A 72 15.89 -1.19 1.81
C HIS A 72 15.38 -1.33 0.38
N PHE A 73 16.24 -1.14 -0.62
CA PHE A 73 15.94 -1.30 -2.04
C PHE A 73 15.31 -2.67 -2.38
N ALA A 74 15.78 -3.74 -1.72
CA ALA A 74 15.26 -5.09 -1.94
C ALA A 74 13.76 -5.23 -1.60
N LYS A 75 13.20 -4.34 -0.79
CA LYS A 75 11.79 -4.37 -0.38
C LYS A 75 10.82 -3.88 -1.45
N ILE A 76 11.28 -3.24 -2.53
CA ILE A 76 10.35 -2.77 -3.58
C ILE A 76 9.62 -3.96 -4.19
N ASN A 77 8.30 -3.97 -4.05
CA ASN A 77 7.42 -5.00 -4.62
C ASN A 77 7.01 -4.69 -6.05
N ALA A 78 6.74 -3.41 -6.34
CA ALA A 78 6.35 -2.93 -7.66
C ALA A 78 6.65 -1.43 -7.80
N ILE A 79 6.75 -0.99 -9.07
CA ILE A 79 6.92 0.43 -9.46
C ILE A 79 5.72 0.82 -10.32
N PHE A 80 5.14 1.99 -10.05
CA PHE A 80 4.01 2.55 -10.78
C PHE A 80 4.41 3.89 -11.37
N ILE A 81 4.26 4.07 -12.66
CA ILE A 81 4.57 5.31 -13.39
C ILE A 81 3.25 5.94 -13.84
N SER A 82 3.02 7.17 -13.45
CA SER A 82 1.79 7.90 -13.75
C SER A 82 1.69 8.32 -15.21
N HIS A 83 2.79 8.83 -15.75
CA HIS A 83 2.92 9.27 -17.15
C HIS A 83 4.40 9.37 -17.56
N LEU A 84 4.65 9.71 -18.83
CA LEU A 84 5.98 9.60 -19.44
C LEU A 84 6.72 10.93 -19.59
N HIS A 85 6.43 11.94 -18.76
CA HIS A 85 7.33 13.07 -18.65
C HIS A 85 8.62 12.70 -17.89
N GLY A 86 9.74 13.34 -18.25
CA GLY A 86 11.05 12.96 -17.75
C GLY A 86 11.19 13.06 -16.23
N ASP A 87 10.58 14.09 -15.64
CA ASP A 87 10.54 14.32 -14.20
C ASP A 87 9.75 13.25 -13.42
N HIS A 88 9.03 12.34 -14.12
CA HIS A 88 8.33 11.21 -13.54
C HIS A 88 8.95 9.84 -13.86
N CYS A 89 9.80 9.72 -14.90
CA CYS A 89 10.26 8.40 -15.34
C CYS A 89 11.76 8.28 -15.67
N PHE A 90 12.52 9.36 -15.83
CA PHE A 90 13.93 9.28 -16.27
C PHE A 90 14.87 8.62 -15.26
N GLY A 91 14.50 8.53 -13.99
CA GLY A 91 15.28 7.80 -12.98
C GLY A 91 15.10 6.27 -13.02
N LEU A 92 14.09 5.78 -13.75
CA LEU A 92 13.68 4.38 -13.71
C LEU A 92 14.81 3.41 -14.11
N LEU A 93 15.45 3.63 -15.24
CA LEU A 93 16.52 2.74 -15.71
C LEU A 93 17.71 2.71 -14.73
N GLY A 94 18.08 3.86 -14.19
CA GLY A 94 19.14 3.95 -13.18
C GLY A 94 18.79 3.19 -11.91
N LEU A 95 17.55 3.26 -11.46
CA LEU A 95 17.06 2.50 -10.31
C LEU A 95 17.09 0.99 -10.59
N LEU A 96 16.55 0.56 -11.73
CA LEU A 96 16.53 -0.86 -12.13
C LEU A 96 17.94 -1.45 -12.19
N SER A 97 18.88 -0.72 -12.79
CA SER A 97 20.31 -1.11 -12.82
C SER A 97 20.88 -1.24 -11.41
N THR A 98 20.61 -0.26 -10.54
CA THR A 98 21.06 -0.28 -9.15
C THR A 98 20.51 -1.49 -8.37
N LEU A 99 19.25 -1.85 -8.58
CA LEU A 99 18.65 -3.03 -7.96
C LEU A 99 19.38 -4.33 -8.35
N GLY A 100 19.75 -4.46 -9.64
CA GLY A 100 20.55 -5.58 -10.13
C GLY A 100 21.96 -5.62 -9.51
N MET A 101 22.65 -4.48 -9.47
CA MET A 101 23.98 -4.38 -8.83
C MET A 101 23.96 -4.68 -7.32
N LEU A 102 22.83 -4.45 -6.66
CA LEU A 102 22.62 -4.80 -5.26
C LEU A 102 22.19 -6.26 -5.04
N GLY A 103 22.24 -7.09 -6.10
CA GLY A 103 21.97 -8.52 -6.02
C GLY A 103 20.48 -8.87 -5.90
N ARG A 104 19.58 -8.07 -6.48
CA ARG A 104 18.18 -8.45 -6.53
C ARG A 104 18.01 -9.70 -7.41
N THR A 105 17.30 -10.70 -6.89
CA THR A 105 16.92 -11.91 -7.63
C THR A 105 15.40 -12.02 -7.82
N ALA A 106 14.63 -11.35 -6.95
CA ALA A 106 13.17 -11.38 -7.01
C ALA A 106 12.65 -10.56 -8.20
N LYS A 107 11.69 -11.12 -8.94
CA LYS A 107 10.98 -10.45 -10.03
C LYS A 107 10.43 -9.09 -9.60
N LEU A 108 10.51 -8.11 -10.48
CA LEU A 108 9.98 -6.75 -10.27
C LEU A 108 9.00 -6.39 -11.38
N LYS A 109 7.80 -5.97 -11.00
CA LYS A 109 6.80 -5.45 -11.93
C LYS A 109 6.88 -3.94 -12.04
N VAL A 110 6.84 -3.45 -13.29
CA VAL A 110 6.78 -2.02 -13.61
C VAL A 110 5.47 -1.75 -14.34
N TYR A 111 4.57 -1.05 -13.68
CA TYR A 111 3.28 -0.60 -14.20
C TYR A 111 3.46 0.77 -14.82
N ALA A 112 3.22 0.92 -16.10
CA ALA A 112 3.38 2.19 -16.81
C ALA A 112 2.42 2.29 -18.00
N PRO A 113 2.16 3.50 -18.54
CA PRO A 113 1.34 3.67 -19.72
C PRO A 113 1.74 2.71 -20.86
N GLU A 114 0.76 2.07 -21.50
CA GLU A 114 0.98 1.06 -22.54
C GLU A 114 1.93 1.54 -23.64
N SER A 115 1.87 2.81 -24.02
CA SER A 115 2.73 3.43 -25.02
C SER A 115 4.24 3.35 -24.74
N TYR A 116 4.63 3.04 -23.49
CA TYR A 116 6.03 2.87 -23.12
C TYR A 116 6.57 1.47 -23.42
N GLY A 117 5.73 0.47 -23.62
CA GLY A 117 6.09 -0.95 -23.63
C GLY A 117 7.23 -1.29 -24.60
N ASP A 118 7.13 -0.88 -25.87
CA ASP A 118 8.16 -1.17 -26.88
C ASP A 118 9.49 -0.48 -26.58
N LEU A 119 9.45 0.77 -26.13
CA LEU A 119 10.65 1.50 -25.75
C LEU A 119 11.28 0.89 -24.50
N PHE A 120 10.47 0.60 -23.48
CA PHE A 120 10.92 -0.03 -22.25
C PHE A 120 11.61 -1.37 -22.53
N LYS A 121 10.99 -2.23 -23.32
CA LYS A 121 11.58 -3.50 -23.70
C LYS A 121 12.96 -3.32 -24.33
N ARG A 122 13.09 -2.43 -25.32
CA ARG A 122 14.38 -2.14 -25.97
C ARG A 122 15.43 -1.62 -24.99
N GLN A 123 15.03 -0.78 -24.05
CA GLN A 123 15.93 -0.26 -23.00
C GLN A 123 16.40 -1.38 -22.07
N ILE A 124 15.49 -2.26 -21.64
CA ILE A 124 15.85 -3.40 -20.79
C ILE A 124 16.77 -4.36 -21.54
N ASP A 125 16.43 -4.72 -22.78
CA ASP A 125 17.24 -5.62 -23.61
C ASP A 125 18.66 -5.07 -23.86
N PHE A 126 18.80 -3.74 -23.94
CA PHE A 126 20.10 -3.09 -24.19
C PHE A 126 20.91 -2.85 -22.93
N PHE A 127 20.32 -2.26 -21.89
CA PHE A 127 21.07 -1.80 -20.72
C PHE A 127 21.13 -2.81 -19.56
N MET A 128 20.24 -3.82 -19.54
CA MET A 128 20.07 -4.72 -18.38
C MET A 128 20.56 -6.15 -18.68
N GLN A 129 21.46 -6.30 -19.67
CA GLN A 129 22.03 -7.62 -19.99
C GLN A 129 22.83 -8.19 -18.82
N GLY A 130 22.61 -9.47 -18.52
CA GLY A 130 23.32 -10.18 -17.45
C GLY A 130 22.81 -9.91 -16.03
N MET A 131 21.66 -9.24 -15.87
CA MET A 131 21.01 -9.13 -14.56
C MET A 131 20.35 -10.43 -14.15
N GLU A 132 20.43 -10.75 -12.86
CA GLU A 132 19.91 -12.02 -12.30
C GLU A 132 18.42 -11.97 -11.96
N TYR A 133 17.74 -10.84 -12.14
CA TYR A 133 16.33 -10.71 -11.83
C TYR A 133 15.49 -10.34 -13.06
N GLU A 134 14.26 -10.81 -13.05
CA GLU A 134 13.28 -10.54 -14.11
C GLU A 134 12.59 -9.20 -13.87
N ILE A 135 12.50 -8.37 -14.93
CA ILE A 135 11.73 -7.14 -14.95
C ILE A 135 10.53 -7.35 -15.87
N GLU A 136 9.32 -7.33 -15.30
CA GLU A 136 8.08 -7.48 -16.02
C GLU A 136 7.44 -6.11 -16.27
N PHE A 137 7.24 -5.75 -17.52
CA PHE A 137 6.41 -4.60 -17.89
C PHE A 137 4.93 -4.97 -17.86
N VAL A 138 4.13 -4.19 -17.13
CA VAL A 138 2.68 -4.35 -17.06
C VAL A 138 2.03 -3.10 -17.65
N PRO A 139 1.43 -3.21 -18.86
CA PRO A 139 0.81 -2.07 -19.51
C PRO A 139 -0.41 -1.57 -18.72
N VAL A 140 -0.53 -0.26 -18.61
CA VAL A 140 -1.63 0.41 -17.93
C VAL A 140 -2.41 1.26 -18.95
N ASP A 141 -3.72 1.01 -19.03
CA ASP A 141 -4.66 1.88 -19.73
C ASP A 141 -4.95 3.10 -18.84
N THR A 142 -4.41 4.25 -19.20
CA THR A 142 -4.53 5.48 -18.40
C THR A 142 -5.91 6.13 -18.49
N GLU A 143 -6.77 5.67 -19.41
CA GLU A 143 -8.12 6.25 -19.60
C GLU A 143 -9.19 5.50 -18.80
N LYS A 144 -8.85 4.35 -18.19
CA LYS A 144 -9.78 3.54 -17.40
C LYS A 144 -9.42 3.49 -15.94
N ALA A 145 -10.45 3.53 -15.08
CA ALA A 145 -10.31 3.15 -13.69
C ALA A 145 -10.36 1.61 -13.61
N GLN A 146 -9.25 0.99 -13.19
CA GLN A 146 -9.12 -0.46 -13.12
C GLN A 146 -8.14 -0.87 -12.02
N VAL A 147 -8.36 -2.03 -11.43
CA VAL A 147 -7.40 -2.64 -10.51
C VAL A 147 -6.24 -3.20 -11.33
N VAL A 148 -5.03 -2.65 -11.13
CA VAL A 148 -3.82 -3.07 -11.84
C VAL A 148 -2.92 -3.96 -10.99
N TYR A 149 -3.03 -3.87 -9.67
CA TYR A 149 -2.32 -4.73 -8.73
C TYR A 149 -3.29 -5.20 -7.64
N GLU A 150 -3.22 -6.47 -7.32
CA GLU A 150 -4.00 -7.04 -6.23
C GLU A 150 -3.26 -8.22 -5.60
N ASP A 151 -3.28 -8.27 -4.27
CA ASP A 151 -2.88 -9.45 -3.50
C ASP A 151 -3.83 -9.67 -2.30
N HIS A 152 -3.41 -10.48 -1.32
CA HIS A 152 -4.23 -10.79 -0.16
C HIS A 152 -4.47 -9.59 0.78
N SER A 153 -3.65 -8.54 0.72
CA SER A 153 -3.64 -7.43 1.68
C SER A 153 -3.81 -6.03 1.08
N VAL A 154 -3.51 -5.86 -0.20
CA VAL A 154 -3.49 -4.56 -0.89
C VAL A 154 -4.11 -4.67 -2.27
N THR A 155 -4.80 -3.60 -2.68
CA THR A 155 -5.16 -3.34 -4.08
C THR A 155 -4.59 -2.01 -4.54
N VAL A 156 -4.20 -1.90 -5.83
CA VAL A 156 -3.86 -0.63 -6.46
C VAL A 156 -4.74 -0.45 -7.69
N GLU A 157 -5.42 0.68 -7.73
CA GLU A 157 -6.38 1.06 -8.77
C GLU A 157 -5.93 2.33 -9.48
N THR A 158 -6.14 2.41 -10.79
CA THR A 158 -5.86 3.61 -11.59
C THR A 158 -6.98 4.64 -11.48
N ILE A 159 -6.61 5.91 -11.56
CA ILE A 159 -7.53 7.04 -11.67
C ILE A 159 -7.20 7.79 -12.96
N PRO A 160 -8.09 7.79 -13.96
CA PRO A 160 -7.90 8.61 -15.17
C PRO A 160 -7.74 10.09 -14.83
N LEU A 161 -6.69 10.70 -15.35
CA LEU A 161 -6.36 12.11 -15.17
C LEU A 161 -6.33 12.82 -16.53
N GLN A 162 -6.34 14.16 -16.50
CA GLN A 162 -6.32 14.98 -17.72
C GLN A 162 -5.01 15.77 -17.80
N HIS A 163 -4.13 15.31 -18.68
CA HIS A 163 -2.84 15.94 -18.91
C HIS A 163 -2.53 16.00 -20.41
N ARG A 164 -1.41 16.63 -20.80
CA ARG A 164 -0.98 16.73 -22.23
C ARG A 164 -0.57 15.40 -22.83
N VAL A 165 -0.15 14.47 -22.02
CA VAL A 165 0.18 13.08 -22.38
C VAL A 165 -0.72 12.12 -21.62
N PRO A 166 -0.90 10.87 -22.08
CA PRO A 166 -1.65 9.86 -21.32
C PRO A 166 -1.16 9.76 -19.90
N CYS A 167 -2.05 9.99 -18.92
CA CYS A 167 -1.72 10.10 -17.50
C CYS A 167 -2.80 9.49 -16.63
N CYS A 168 -2.40 8.78 -15.58
CA CYS A 168 -3.30 8.33 -14.53
C CYS A 168 -2.67 8.55 -13.14
N GLY A 169 -3.53 8.71 -12.15
CA GLY A 169 -3.16 8.55 -10.75
C GLY A 169 -3.34 7.12 -10.30
N TYR A 170 -2.99 6.84 -9.04
CA TYR A 170 -3.13 5.53 -8.43
C TYR A 170 -3.69 5.65 -7.01
N ILE A 171 -4.60 4.73 -6.66
CA ILE A 171 -5.09 4.58 -5.30
C ILE A 171 -4.57 3.27 -4.74
N PHE A 172 -3.82 3.34 -3.66
CA PHE A 172 -3.35 2.21 -2.87
C PHE A 172 -4.33 1.98 -1.72
N ARG A 173 -4.95 0.81 -1.63
CA ARG A 173 -5.93 0.50 -0.58
C ARG A 173 -5.52 -0.75 0.18
N GLU A 174 -5.58 -0.67 1.50
CA GLU A 174 -5.55 -1.87 2.33
C GLU A 174 -6.85 -2.65 2.18
N LYS A 175 -6.74 -3.98 2.11
CA LYS A 175 -7.92 -4.83 2.21
C LYS A 175 -8.38 -4.96 3.67
N PRO A 176 -9.68 -5.13 3.90
CA PRO A 176 -10.20 -5.42 5.24
C PRO A 176 -9.52 -6.65 5.84
N THR A 177 -9.23 -6.60 7.12
CA THR A 177 -8.74 -7.76 7.87
C THR A 177 -9.81 -8.24 8.84
N LEU A 178 -9.78 -9.52 9.16
CA LEU A 178 -10.61 -10.04 10.23
C LEU A 178 -10.18 -9.43 11.59
N PRO A 179 -11.10 -9.28 12.53
CA PRO A 179 -10.79 -8.84 13.88
C PRO A 179 -9.75 -9.76 14.53
N HIS A 180 -8.98 -9.21 15.44
CA HIS A 180 -8.06 -10.00 16.25
C HIS A 180 -8.78 -10.55 17.46
N ILE A 181 -8.70 -11.87 17.66
CA ILE A 181 -9.19 -12.48 18.88
C ILE A 181 -8.25 -12.10 20.05
N ARG A 182 -8.81 -11.80 21.19
CA ARG A 182 -8.08 -11.45 22.41
C ARG A 182 -7.42 -12.71 22.99
N ARG A 183 -6.09 -12.68 23.11
CA ARG A 183 -5.32 -13.83 23.58
C ARG A 183 -5.67 -14.22 25.01
N ASP A 184 -5.87 -13.23 25.90
CA ASP A 184 -6.33 -13.45 27.27
C ASP A 184 -7.68 -14.18 27.35
N MET A 185 -8.57 -13.95 26.39
CA MET A 185 -9.86 -14.64 26.29
C MET A 185 -9.71 -16.06 25.78
N ILE A 186 -8.76 -16.32 24.86
CA ILE A 186 -8.46 -17.68 24.41
C ILE A 186 -8.03 -18.53 25.58
N ASP A 187 -7.07 -18.01 26.38
CA ASP A 187 -6.51 -18.72 27.52
C ASP A 187 -7.55 -18.87 28.64
N TYR A 188 -8.32 -17.81 28.94
CA TYR A 188 -9.31 -17.81 30.01
C TYR A 188 -10.49 -18.75 29.77
N TYR A 189 -11.02 -18.80 28.54
CA TYR A 189 -12.14 -19.64 28.17
C TYR A 189 -11.73 -20.97 27.51
N GLU A 190 -10.44 -21.30 27.51
CA GLU A 190 -9.87 -22.50 26.90
C GLU A 190 -10.37 -22.72 25.45
N ILE A 191 -10.40 -21.63 24.64
CA ILE A 191 -10.96 -21.67 23.30
C ILE A 191 -10.06 -22.52 22.37
N PRO A 192 -10.57 -23.60 21.77
CA PRO A 192 -9.80 -24.42 20.86
C PRO A 192 -9.38 -23.64 19.61
N VAL A 193 -8.18 -23.92 19.08
CA VAL A 193 -7.66 -23.28 17.84
C VAL A 193 -8.63 -23.44 16.67
N SER A 194 -9.36 -24.56 16.58
CA SER A 194 -10.36 -24.81 15.55
C SER A 194 -11.54 -23.83 15.55
N GLN A 195 -11.82 -23.16 16.67
CA GLN A 195 -12.91 -22.19 16.80
C GLN A 195 -12.46 -20.73 16.58
N ILE A 196 -11.18 -20.47 16.54
CA ILE A 196 -10.63 -19.11 16.38
C ILE A 196 -11.18 -18.45 15.10
N ASN A 197 -11.21 -19.16 13.98
CA ASN A 197 -11.71 -18.60 12.72
C ASN A 197 -13.23 -18.30 12.77
N ASN A 198 -14.00 -19.15 13.43
CA ASN A 198 -15.44 -18.92 13.59
C ASN A 198 -15.70 -17.66 14.41
N ILE A 199 -14.96 -17.47 15.51
CA ILE A 199 -15.04 -16.28 16.37
C ILE A 199 -14.60 -15.03 15.61
N LYS A 200 -13.51 -15.08 14.84
CA LYS A 200 -13.08 -13.96 13.98
C LYS A 200 -14.11 -13.57 12.93
N ASN A 201 -14.96 -14.50 12.50
CA ASN A 201 -16.05 -14.26 11.58
C ASN A 201 -17.38 -13.91 12.28
N GLY A 202 -17.36 -13.62 13.59
CA GLY A 202 -18.50 -13.09 14.32
C GLY A 202 -19.26 -14.10 15.20
N ALA A 203 -18.81 -15.35 15.30
CA ALA A 203 -19.47 -16.33 16.15
C ALA A 203 -19.23 -16.02 17.64
N ASP A 204 -20.25 -16.23 18.47
CA ASP A 204 -20.12 -16.27 19.92
C ASP A 204 -19.42 -17.58 20.34
N TRP A 205 -18.92 -17.63 21.57
CA TRP A 205 -18.32 -18.83 22.15
C TRP A 205 -19.21 -19.41 23.26
N THR A 206 -19.50 -20.70 23.21
CA THR A 206 -20.18 -21.39 24.28
C THR A 206 -19.18 -22.18 25.13
N THR A 207 -19.12 -21.91 26.42
CA THR A 207 -18.22 -22.62 27.35
C THR A 207 -18.67 -24.05 27.59
N LYS A 208 -17.85 -24.85 28.24
CA LYS A 208 -18.19 -26.24 28.61
C LYS A 208 -19.37 -26.30 29.58
N GLU A 209 -19.59 -25.25 30.36
CA GLU A 209 -20.66 -25.08 31.32
C GLU A 209 -21.98 -24.63 30.67
N GLY A 210 -21.97 -24.28 29.37
CA GLY A 210 -23.12 -23.82 28.61
C GLY A 210 -23.30 -22.30 28.57
N ASP A 211 -22.39 -21.52 29.14
CA ASP A 211 -22.44 -20.06 29.09
C ASP A 211 -22.07 -19.54 27.71
N VAL A 212 -22.90 -18.63 27.19
CA VAL A 212 -22.63 -17.98 25.89
C VAL A 212 -21.88 -16.69 26.10
N ILE A 213 -20.68 -16.60 25.55
CA ILE A 213 -19.82 -15.43 25.58
C ILE A 213 -19.98 -14.67 24.25
N PRO A 214 -20.50 -13.44 24.27
CA PRO A 214 -20.70 -12.64 23.06
C PRO A 214 -19.39 -12.36 22.34
N ASN A 215 -19.40 -12.43 21.01
CA ASN A 215 -18.25 -12.17 20.13
C ASN A 215 -17.52 -10.86 20.47
N ALA A 216 -18.28 -9.78 20.73
CA ALA A 216 -17.73 -8.47 21.07
C ALA A 216 -16.80 -8.48 22.31
N ARG A 217 -16.89 -9.48 23.19
CA ARG A 217 -15.98 -9.66 24.34
C ARG A 217 -14.70 -10.41 23.96
N LEU A 218 -14.78 -11.21 22.89
CA LEU A 218 -13.70 -12.12 22.48
C LEU A 218 -12.73 -11.50 21.47
N VAL A 219 -13.18 -10.48 20.73
CA VAL A 219 -12.38 -9.87 19.67
C VAL A 219 -12.08 -8.39 19.95
N MET A 220 -10.97 -7.93 19.41
CA MET A 220 -10.70 -6.50 19.23
C MET A 220 -11.29 -6.04 17.91
N PRO A 221 -11.88 -4.84 17.82
CA PRO A 221 -12.40 -4.32 16.56
C PRO A 221 -11.36 -4.40 15.45
N ALA A 222 -11.78 -4.78 14.26
CA ALA A 222 -10.91 -4.72 13.10
C ALA A 222 -10.50 -3.26 12.83
N VAL A 223 -9.25 -3.07 12.45
CA VAL A 223 -8.77 -1.74 12.06
C VAL A 223 -9.37 -1.38 10.70
N SER A 224 -9.87 -0.15 10.58
CA SER A 224 -10.36 0.36 9.31
C SER A 224 -9.27 0.35 8.25
N PRO A 225 -9.52 -0.16 7.04
CA PRO A 225 -8.55 -0.12 5.96
C PRO A 225 -8.18 1.32 5.60
N ARG A 226 -6.89 1.57 5.49
CA ARG A 226 -6.34 2.88 5.08
C ARG A 226 -6.16 2.90 3.57
N SER A 227 -6.14 4.10 2.99
CA SER A 227 -5.86 4.28 1.57
C SER A 227 -5.03 5.54 1.33
N TYR A 228 -4.26 5.51 0.26
CA TYR A 228 -3.48 6.63 -0.23
C TYR A 228 -3.76 6.83 -1.71
N ALA A 229 -4.06 8.07 -2.11
CA ALA A 229 -4.26 8.44 -3.51
C ALA A 229 -3.15 9.37 -3.97
N TYR A 230 -2.47 8.99 -5.04
CA TYR A 230 -1.55 9.84 -5.78
C TYR A 230 -2.23 10.31 -7.05
N CYS A 231 -2.54 11.61 -7.10
CA CYS A 231 -3.01 12.26 -8.31
C CYS A 231 -1.84 13.09 -8.86
N SER A 232 -1.26 12.60 -9.95
CA SER A 232 -0.15 13.22 -10.66
C SER A 232 -0.57 14.53 -11.33
N ASP A 233 0.22 14.99 -12.30
CA ASP A 233 -0.08 16.16 -13.12
C ASP A 233 -1.46 16.04 -13.76
N THR A 234 -2.34 16.98 -13.45
CA THR A 234 -3.70 16.97 -13.99
C THR A 234 -4.31 18.35 -14.06
N ARG A 235 -5.14 18.59 -15.07
CA ARG A 235 -6.13 19.66 -15.02
C ARG A 235 -7.23 19.30 -14.03
N PHE A 236 -8.09 20.25 -13.72
CA PHE A 236 -9.28 19.97 -12.92
C PHE A 236 -10.14 18.87 -13.60
N VAL A 237 -10.40 17.79 -12.87
CA VAL A 237 -11.25 16.68 -13.30
C VAL A 237 -12.49 16.67 -12.42
N PRO A 238 -13.69 16.94 -12.98
CA PRO A 238 -14.93 16.84 -12.23
C PRO A 238 -15.11 15.45 -11.62
N GLY A 239 -15.50 15.39 -10.35
CA GLY A 239 -15.73 14.14 -9.65
C GLY A 239 -14.46 13.41 -9.17
N LEU A 240 -13.26 13.96 -9.37
CA LEU A 240 -12.03 13.37 -8.86
C LEU A 240 -12.08 13.24 -7.33
N ALA A 241 -12.53 14.26 -6.63
CA ALA A 241 -12.67 14.25 -5.17
C ALA A 241 -13.53 13.09 -4.66
N GLU A 242 -14.62 12.76 -5.36
CA GLU A 242 -15.46 11.61 -4.98
C GLU A 242 -14.76 10.26 -5.20
N LYS A 243 -13.94 10.13 -6.24
CA LYS A 243 -13.15 8.91 -6.52
C LYS A 243 -12.09 8.67 -5.46
N VAL A 244 -11.44 9.74 -4.97
CA VAL A 244 -10.40 9.67 -3.93
C VAL A 244 -10.96 9.80 -2.52
N LYS A 245 -12.26 9.99 -2.37
CA LYS A 245 -12.92 10.02 -1.07
C LYS A 245 -12.55 8.81 -0.22
N ARG A 246 -12.22 9.02 1.05
CA ARG A 246 -11.68 8.05 2.00
C ARG A 246 -10.19 7.71 1.82
N SER A 247 -9.46 8.43 0.98
CA SER A 247 -8.00 8.40 1.04
C SER A 247 -7.54 9.37 2.13
N GLU A 248 -6.57 8.97 2.92
CA GLU A 248 -6.14 9.76 4.09
C GLU A 248 -5.26 10.95 3.69
N GLU A 249 -4.64 10.88 2.51
CA GLU A 249 -3.76 11.93 2.00
C GLU A 249 -3.92 12.07 0.49
N HIS A 250 -3.88 13.31 0.00
CA HIS A 250 -3.95 13.64 -1.42
C HIS A 250 -2.72 14.45 -1.79
N THR A 251 -2.03 14.02 -2.83
CA THR A 251 -1.05 14.86 -3.51
C THR A 251 -1.57 15.13 -4.91
N SER A 252 -1.83 16.39 -5.23
CA SER A 252 -2.12 16.84 -6.59
C SER A 252 -1.25 18.05 -6.88
N GLU A 253 -0.46 17.99 -7.95
CA GLU A 253 0.16 19.18 -8.51
C GLU A 253 -0.82 19.77 -9.52
N LEU A 254 -1.39 20.93 -9.16
CA LEU A 254 -2.17 21.74 -10.09
C LEU A 254 -1.18 22.48 -10.99
N GLN A 255 -1.06 22.07 -12.23
CA GLN A 255 -0.36 22.88 -13.21
C GLN A 255 -1.15 24.16 -13.43
N SER A 256 -0.53 25.31 -13.14
CA SER A 256 -1.04 26.59 -13.57
C SER A 256 -1.19 26.64 -15.09
N PRO A 257 -2.21 27.32 -15.63
CA PRO A 257 -2.50 27.37 -17.05
C PRO A 257 -1.36 27.97 -17.87
#